data_62a2dbb97d310a8603129be841057d51
#
_entry.id   62a2dbb97d310a8603129be841057d51
#
_cell.length_a   1.000
_cell.length_b   1.000
_cell.length_c   1.000
_cell.angle_alpha   90.00
_cell.angle_beta   90.00
_cell.angle_gamma   90.00
#
_symmetry.space_group_name_H-M   'P 1'
#
loop_
_entity.id
_entity.type
_entity.pdbx_description
1 polymer ?
#
loop_
_entity_poly.entity_id
_entity_poly.type
_entity_poly.pdbx_seq_one_letter_code
_entity_poly.pdbx_strand_id
1 'polypeptide(L)'
;LIIGAVIGAIGTVVAALIRNRRVPLTYHVRHDPVGISASDSVHGNVEVTIGGRPVQTLYMSNVWLVNRGWRDVENLDVTVLCAENGRLASASACIEGEPIALTHTDEHQGEWDSYKEAWEHRECAKASGDQAGLQHWDDAVQAAIKNLSTRRCYAVSVLNRGQTTRFTHMMEFAHGADPGIFLSCQKAGVRVQYKDPY
;
A
#
# COMPACT_ATOMS: atom_id res chain seq x y z
N LEU A 1 3.12 -34.45 -45.15
CA LEU A 1 3.78 -33.17 -44.80
C LEU A 1 2.79 -32.12 -44.27
N ILE A 2 1.56 -31.98 -44.81
CA ILE A 2 0.55 -30.97 -44.46
C ILE A 2 0.03 -31.17 -43.01
N ILE A 3 -0.20 -32.41 -42.56
CA ILE A 3 -0.72 -32.73 -41.24
C ILE A 3 0.23 -32.29 -40.13
N GLY A 4 1.54 -32.46 -40.31
CA GLY A 4 2.55 -32.03 -39.35
C GLY A 4 2.60 -30.50 -39.20
N ALA A 5 2.44 -29.75 -40.30
CA ALA A 5 2.41 -28.28 -40.28
C ALA A 5 1.17 -27.74 -39.53
N VAL A 6 0.01 -28.37 -39.70
CA VAL A 6 -1.24 -27.98 -39.00
C VAL A 6 -1.13 -28.24 -37.51
N ILE A 7 -0.60 -29.38 -37.09
CA ILE A 7 -0.41 -29.71 -35.65
C ILE A 7 0.59 -28.73 -35.05
N GLY A 8 1.67 -28.39 -35.73
CA GLY A 8 2.65 -27.42 -35.26
C GLY A 8 2.08 -26.00 -35.11
N ALA A 9 1.24 -25.57 -36.06
CA ALA A 9 0.56 -24.26 -35.98
C ALA A 9 -0.44 -24.20 -34.82
N ILE A 10 -1.24 -25.24 -34.62
CA ILE A 10 -2.18 -25.31 -33.48
C ILE A 10 -1.40 -25.31 -32.17
N GLY A 11 -0.31 -26.07 -32.07
CA GLY A 11 0.53 -26.10 -30.86
C GLY A 11 1.12 -24.73 -30.52
N THR A 12 1.59 -23.97 -31.52
CA THR A 12 2.11 -22.61 -31.30
C THR A 12 1.03 -21.62 -30.89
N VAL A 13 -0.16 -21.67 -31.47
CA VAL A 13 -1.29 -20.81 -31.07
C VAL A 13 -1.74 -21.12 -29.65
N VAL A 14 -1.88 -22.39 -29.28
CA VAL A 14 -2.26 -22.81 -27.92
C VAL A 14 -1.19 -22.38 -26.91
N ALA A 15 0.08 -22.58 -27.22
CA ALA A 15 1.18 -22.13 -26.37
C ALA A 15 1.20 -20.59 -26.19
N ALA A 16 0.94 -19.83 -27.26
CA ALA A 16 0.82 -18.38 -27.21
C ALA A 16 -0.37 -17.91 -26.37
N LEU A 17 -1.52 -18.57 -26.49
CA LEU A 17 -2.72 -18.28 -25.70
C LEU A 17 -2.49 -18.57 -24.20
N ILE A 18 -1.83 -19.67 -23.87
CA ILE A 18 -1.48 -20.02 -22.50
C ILE A 18 -0.46 -19.02 -21.94
N ARG A 19 0.57 -18.67 -22.72
CA ARG A 19 1.61 -17.71 -22.33
C ARG A 19 1.06 -16.31 -22.08
N ASN A 20 0.05 -15.88 -22.85
CA ASN A 20 -0.58 -14.57 -22.73
C ASN A 20 -1.69 -14.53 -21.67
N ARG A 21 -2.04 -15.65 -21.04
CA ARG A 21 -3.02 -15.65 -19.96
C ARG A 21 -2.51 -14.85 -18.77
N ARG A 22 -3.30 -13.86 -18.37
CA ARG A 22 -3.01 -13.05 -17.17
C ARG A 22 -3.10 -13.92 -15.92
N VAL A 23 -2.15 -13.73 -15.01
CA VAL A 23 -2.18 -14.37 -13.68
C VAL A 23 -3.18 -13.63 -12.80
N PRO A 24 -4.23 -14.30 -12.33
CA PRO A 24 -5.18 -13.67 -11.43
C PRO A 24 -4.58 -13.58 -10.02
N LEU A 25 -4.46 -12.36 -9.52
CA LEU A 25 -4.26 -12.06 -8.12
C LEU A 25 -5.59 -11.59 -7.53
N THR A 26 -5.92 -12.06 -6.37
CA THR A 26 -7.09 -11.58 -5.65
C THR A 26 -6.68 -10.92 -4.36
N TYR A 27 -7.35 -9.84 -3.97
CA TYR A 27 -7.16 -9.27 -2.66
C TYR A 27 -8.47 -9.08 -1.92
N HIS A 28 -8.39 -9.12 -0.62
CA HIS A 28 -9.47 -8.75 0.28
C HIS A 28 -8.95 -7.83 1.38
N VAL A 29 -9.85 -7.10 2.00
CA VAL A 29 -9.54 -6.10 3.01
C VAL A 29 -10.41 -6.35 4.24
N ARG A 30 -9.81 -6.18 5.42
CA ARG A 30 -10.52 -6.14 6.68
C ARG A 30 -10.08 -4.92 7.48
N HIS A 31 -11.04 -4.20 8.00
CA HIS A 31 -10.83 -3.05 8.86
C HIS A 31 -11.26 -3.39 10.28
N ASP A 32 -10.33 -3.32 11.21
CA ASP A 32 -10.58 -3.52 12.64
C ASP A 32 -10.46 -2.15 13.35
N PRO A 33 -11.51 -1.62 13.98
CA PRO A 33 -11.42 -0.37 14.73
C PRO A 33 -10.48 -0.55 15.93
N VAL A 34 -9.53 0.36 16.08
CA VAL A 34 -8.56 0.37 17.19
C VAL A 34 -8.96 1.37 18.25
N GLY A 35 -9.46 2.52 17.84
CA GLY A 35 -9.89 3.56 18.73
C GLY A 35 -10.72 4.63 18.03
N ILE A 36 -11.68 5.19 18.78
CA ILE A 36 -12.55 6.26 18.32
C ILE A 36 -12.53 7.33 19.40
N SER A 37 -12.18 8.57 19.04
CA SER A 37 -12.33 9.71 19.93
C SER A 37 -13.81 10.02 20.07
N ALA A 38 -14.28 10.11 21.31
CA ALA A 38 -15.67 10.35 21.65
C ALA A 38 -15.80 11.43 22.71
N SER A 39 -16.84 12.25 22.58
CA SER A 39 -17.24 13.21 23.61
C SER A 39 -18.56 12.75 24.21
N ASP A 40 -18.57 12.50 25.51
CA ASP A 40 -19.73 12.09 26.25
C ASP A 40 -20.01 13.08 27.38
N SER A 41 -21.27 13.49 27.51
CA SER A 41 -21.67 14.50 28.52
C SER A 41 -21.60 13.98 29.96
N VAL A 42 -21.58 12.66 30.17
CA VAL A 42 -21.55 12.00 31.48
C VAL A 42 -20.15 11.50 31.82
N HIS A 43 -19.45 10.92 30.86
CA HIS A 43 -18.15 10.26 31.06
C HIS A 43 -16.95 11.10 30.60
N GLY A 44 -17.19 12.29 30.04
CA GLY A 44 -16.15 13.19 29.54
C GLY A 44 -15.64 12.85 28.15
N ASN A 45 -14.48 13.40 27.79
CA ASN A 45 -13.90 13.23 26.48
C ASN A 45 -12.87 12.11 26.50
N VAL A 46 -13.02 11.17 25.56
CA VAL A 46 -12.00 10.18 25.23
C VAL A 46 -11.28 10.65 23.98
N GLU A 47 -9.99 10.85 24.08
CA GLU A 47 -9.15 11.30 22.95
C GLU A 47 -8.13 10.21 22.60
N VAL A 48 -8.13 9.81 21.34
CA VAL A 48 -7.13 8.90 20.77
C VAL A 48 -6.04 9.74 20.14
N THR A 49 -4.77 9.44 20.46
CA THR A 49 -3.62 10.17 19.91
C THR A 49 -2.64 9.24 19.21
N ILE A 50 -2.03 9.72 18.11
CA ILE A 50 -0.88 9.09 17.43
C ILE A 50 0.27 10.08 17.43
N GLY A 51 1.41 9.71 18.03
CA GLY A 51 2.57 10.59 18.10
C GLY A 51 2.27 11.93 18.79
N GLY A 52 1.33 11.96 19.74
CA GLY A 52 0.87 13.16 20.44
C GLY A 52 -0.13 14.01 19.65
N ARG A 53 -0.53 13.61 18.45
CA ARG A 53 -1.54 14.29 17.65
C ARG A 53 -2.90 13.59 17.82
N PRO A 54 -3.98 14.34 18.15
CA PRO A 54 -5.31 13.76 18.28
C PRO A 54 -5.82 13.25 16.93
N VAL A 55 -6.47 12.09 16.94
CA VAL A 55 -7.10 11.47 15.78
C VAL A 55 -8.57 11.14 16.09
N GLN A 56 -9.43 11.25 15.08
CA GLN A 56 -10.87 11.04 15.29
C GLN A 56 -11.20 9.55 15.34
N THR A 57 -10.78 8.80 14.34
CA THR A 57 -11.02 7.36 14.27
C THR A 57 -9.76 6.67 13.74
N LEU A 58 -9.34 5.64 14.43
CA LEU A 58 -8.18 4.84 14.12
C LEU A 58 -8.59 3.41 13.78
N TYR A 59 -8.17 2.93 12.62
CA TYR A 59 -8.36 1.56 12.16
C TYR A 59 -7.03 0.85 11.97
N MET A 60 -7.03 -0.46 12.24
CA MET A 60 -6.03 -1.37 11.70
C MET A 60 -6.63 -2.06 10.48
N SER A 61 -6.05 -1.77 9.33
CA SER A 61 -6.50 -2.33 8.05
C SER A 61 -5.53 -3.38 7.57
N ASN A 62 -6.02 -4.58 7.38
CA ASN A 62 -5.27 -5.69 6.83
C ASN A 62 -5.73 -5.93 5.39
N VAL A 63 -4.78 -6.01 4.49
CA VAL A 63 -5.00 -6.34 3.07
C VAL A 63 -4.25 -7.63 2.77
N TRP A 64 -4.94 -8.63 2.29
CA TRP A 64 -4.35 -9.89 1.86
C TRP A 64 -4.36 -9.97 0.35
N LEU A 65 -3.20 -10.11 -0.26
CA LEU A 65 -3.03 -10.36 -1.69
C LEU A 65 -2.63 -11.82 -1.90
N VAL A 66 -3.45 -12.54 -2.65
CA VAL A 66 -3.27 -13.98 -2.88
C VAL A 66 -3.00 -14.25 -4.35
N ASN A 67 -1.96 -15.01 -4.65
CA ASN A 67 -1.74 -15.51 -5.99
C ASN A 67 -2.63 -16.75 -6.25
N ARG A 68 -3.78 -16.54 -6.88
CA ARG A 68 -4.70 -17.60 -7.33
C ARG A 68 -4.36 -18.13 -8.71
N GLY A 69 -3.25 -17.67 -9.27
CA GLY A 69 -2.80 -18.06 -10.60
C GLY A 69 -2.19 -19.46 -10.65
N TRP A 70 -1.85 -19.84 -11.85
CA TRP A 70 -1.24 -21.13 -12.17
C TRP A 70 0.29 -21.08 -12.18
N ARG A 71 0.89 -19.90 -12.04
CA ARG A 71 2.34 -19.67 -12.00
C ARG A 71 2.71 -18.65 -10.93
N ASP A 72 3.96 -18.64 -10.57
CA ASP A 72 4.55 -17.63 -9.69
C ASP A 72 4.61 -16.26 -10.38
N VAL A 73 4.59 -15.21 -9.59
CA VAL A 73 4.74 -13.83 -10.05
C VAL A 73 6.00 -13.26 -9.43
N GLU A 74 6.96 -12.94 -10.28
CA GLU A 74 8.24 -12.35 -9.86
C GLU A 74 8.22 -10.83 -10.02
N ASN A 75 8.99 -10.11 -9.21
CA ASN A 75 9.20 -8.65 -9.29
C ASN A 75 7.86 -7.89 -9.41
N LEU A 76 7.00 -8.06 -8.42
CA LEU A 76 5.69 -7.44 -8.37
C LEU A 76 5.73 -6.19 -7.49
N ASP A 77 5.49 -5.03 -8.08
CA ASP A 77 5.29 -3.79 -7.34
C ASP A 77 3.82 -3.67 -6.95
N VAL A 78 3.60 -3.57 -5.65
CA VAL A 78 2.27 -3.47 -5.04
C VAL A 78 2.12 -2.12 -4.40
N THR A 79 1.14 -1.35 -4.85
CA THR A 79 0.76 -0.07 -4.26
C THR A 79 -0.51 -0.23 -3.45
N VAL A 80 -0.44 0.09 -2.18
CA VAL A 80 -1.61 0.22 -1.29
C VAL A 80 -1.97 1.69 -1.19
N LEU A 81 -3.21 2.03 -1.52
CA LEU A 81 -3.74 3.37 -1.57
C LEU A 81 -4.81 3.55 -0.49
N CYS A 82 -4.77 4.67 0.20
CA CYS A 82 -5.81 5.10 1.12
C CYS A 82 -6.84 5.97 0.39
N ALA A 83 -8.11 5.89 0.78
CA ALA A 83 -9.14 6.82 0.31
C ALA A 83 -8.81 8.27 0.68
N GLU A 84 -9.36 9.23 -0.08
CA GLU A 84 -9.03 10.67 0.04
C GLU A 84 -9.23 11.26 1.44
N ASN A 85 -10.17 10.73 2.21
CA ASN A 85 -10.49 11.17 3.56
C ASN A 85 -9.72 10.41 4.67
N GLY A 86 -8.76 9.58 4.29
CA GLY A 86 -7.94 8.79 5.20
C GLY A 86 -6.45 9.10 5.10
N ARG A 87 -5.71 8.67 6.12
CA ARG A 87 -4.24 8.76 6.18
C ARG A 87 -3.62 7.48 6.69
N LEU A 88 -2.54 7.06 6.07
CA LEU A 88 -1.72 5.94 6.52
C LEU A 88 -0.74 6.42 7.60
N ALA A 89 -0.95 6.05 8.85
CA ALA A 89 -0.10 6.45 9.97
C ALA A 89 1.12 5.54 10.13
N SER A 90 0.92 4.23 9.99
CA SER A 90 2.02 3.25 9.96
C SER A 90 1.69 2.11 9.00
N ALA A 91 2.71 1.37 8.61
CA ALA A 91 2.56 0.29 7.65
C ALA A 91 3.60 -0.80 7.86
N SER A 92 3.19 -2.06 7.65
CA SER A 92 4.07 -3.21 7.54
C SER A 92 3.54 -4.16 6.48
N ALA A 93 4.43 -4.95 5.88
CA ALA A 93 4.04 -5.98 4.93
C ALA A 93 4.95 -7.20 5.06
N CYS A 94 4.38 -8.38 4.87
CA CYS A 94 5.11 -9.64 4.89
C CYS A 94 4.44 -10.67 3.98
N ILE A 95 5.20 -11.66 3.54
CA ILE A 95 4.64 -12.88 2.95
C ILE A 95 4.26 -13.80 4.11
N GLU A 96 3.02 -14.33 4.09
CA GLU A 96 2.57 -15.23 5.16
C GLU A 96 3.42 -16.50 5.20
N GLY A 97 3.91 -16.83 6.40
CA GLY A 97 4.83 -17.96 6.64
C GLY A 97 6.31 -17.59 6.49
N GLU A 98 6.63 -16.37 6.08
CA GLU A 98 8.00 -15.88 6.02
C GLU A 98 8.26 -14.84 7.13
N PRO A 99 9.40 -14.93 7.84
CA PRO A 99 9.72 -13.98 8.91
C PRO A 99 10.21 -12.62 8.42
N ILE A 100 10.41 -12.47 7.11
CA ILE A 100 11.02 -11.27 6.51
C ILE A 100 9.93 -10.29 6.09
N ALA A 101 10.02 -9.06 6.56
CA ALA A 101 9.18 -7.97 6.08
C ALA A 101 9.53 -7.61 4.63
N LEU A 102 8.51 -7.25 3.86
CA LEU A 102 8.72 -6.72 2.52
C LEU A 102 9.36 -5.32 2.59
N THR A 103 10.23 -5.06 1.63
CA THR A 103 10.83 -3.73 1.46
C THR A 103 9.92 -2.83 0.62
N HIS A 104 10.10 -1.52 0.78
CA HIS A 104 9.52 -0.56 -0.13
C HIS A 104 10.21 -0.63 -1.51
N THR A 105 9.51 -0.19 -2.56
CA THR A 105 10.13 0.02 -3.87
C THR A 105 11.17 1.14 -3.79
N ASP A 106 12.17 1.14 -4.67
CA ASP A 106 13.22 2.17 -4.70
C ASP A 106 12.63 3.58 -4.86
N GLU A 107 11.58 3.72 -5.70
CA GLU A 107 10.86 4.99 -5.87
C GLU A 107 10.27 5.48 -4.53
N HIS A 108 9.57 4.59 -3.81
CA HIS A 108 8.95 4.95 -2.55
C HIS A 108 9.99 5.19 -1.44
N GLN A 109 11.09 4.47 -1.46
CA GLN A 109 12.23 4.73 -0.57
C GLN A 109 12.82 6.13 -0.84
N GLY A 110 12.97 6.50 -2.12
CA GLY A 110 13.41 7.84 -2.52
C GLY A 110 12.48 8.97 -2.04
N GLU A 111 11.15 8.73 -2.03
CA GLU A 111 10.19 9.68 -1.43
C GLU A 111 10.41 9.87 0.08
N TRP A 112 10.70 8.78 0.80
CA TRP A 112 11.03 8.84 2.23
C TRP A 112 12.34 9.58 2.49
N ASP A 113 13.36 9.36 1.66
CA ASP A 113 14.65 10.01 1.82
C ASP A 113 14.54 11.50 1.51
N SER A 114 13.79 11.88 0.47
CA SER A 114 13.47 13.30 0.18
C SER A 114 12.68 13.97 1.31
N TYR A 115 11.75 13.27 1.94
CA TYR A 115 11.04 13.78 3.12
C TYR A 115 11.99 14.04 4.29
N LYS A 116 12.90 13.10 4.58
CA LYS A 116 13.89 13.27 5.67
C LYS A 116 14.81 14.46 5.41
N GLU A 117 15.30 14.58 4.18
CA GLU A 117 16.14 15.71 3.77
C GLU A 117 15.40 17.05 3.95
N ALA A 118 14.17 17.15 3.46
CA ALA A 118 13.36 18.36 3.63
C ALA A 118 13.10 18.68 5.11
N TRP A 119 12.85 17.66 5.92
CA TRP A 119 12.68 17.82 7.37
C TRP A 119 13.96 18.34 8.06
N GLU A 120 15.11 17.79 7.76
CA GLU A 120 16.40 18.23 8.31
C GLU A 120 16.70 19.68 7.95
N HIS A 121 16.51 20.07 6.69
CA HIS A 121 16.68 21.44 6.24
C HIS A 121 15.70 22.42 6.92
N ARG A 122 14.45 22.00 7.10
CA ARG A 122 13.45 22.75 7.86
C ARG A 122 13.89 23.03 9.30
N GLU A 123 14.39 22.02 10.01
CA GLU A 123 14.87 22.18 11.38
C GLU A 123 16.11 23.10 11.44
N CYS A 124 17.01 23.02 10.45
CA CYS A 124 18.13 23.92 10.32
C CYS A 124 17.69 25.38 10.09
N ALA A 125 16.74 25.61 9.17
CA ALA A 125 16.20 26.96 8.91
C ALA A 125 15.50 27.54 10.15
N LYS A 126 14.77 26.72 10.88
CA LYS A 126 14.14 27.09 12.15
C LYS A 126 15.19 27.49 13.21
N ALA A 127 16.25 26.71 13.35
CA ALA A 127 17.32 27.00 14.31
C ALA A 127 18.11 28.25 13.97
N SER A 128 18.32 28.57 12.69
CA SER A 128 19.02 29.77 12.21
C SER A 128 18.17 31.03 12.16
N GLY A 129 16.83 30.91 12.31
CA GLY A 129 15.90 32.03 12.17
C GLY A 129 15.66 32.47 10.73
N ASP A 130 16.01 31.64 9.74
CA ASP A 130 15.74 31.89 8.30
C ASP A 130 14.28 31.65 7.99
N GLN A 131 13.48 32.72 8.02
CA GLN A 131 12.04 32.65 7.78
C GLN A 131 11.70 32.25 6.33
N ALA A 132 12.49 32.70 5.34
CA ALA A 132 12.24 32.36 3.93
C ALA A 132 12.56 30.89 3.66
N GLY A 133 13.69 30.42 4.18
CA GLY A 133 14.05 28.99 4.12
C GLY A 133 13.05 28.12 4.86
N LEU A 134 12.57 28.54 6.03
CA LEU A 134 11.57 27.80 6.80
C LEU A 134 10.28 27.62 6.01
N GLN A 135 9.75 28.67 5.39
CA GLN A 135 8.53 28.56 4.57
C GLN A 135 8.72 27.62 3.39
N HIS A 136 9.83 27.73 2.68
CA HIS A 136 10.15 26.85 1.55
C HIS A 136 10.16 25.37 1.95
N TRP A 137 10.84 25.06 3.06
CA TRP A 137 10.95 23.66 3.54
C TRP A 137 9.69 23.16 4.21
N ASP A 138 8.88 24.02 4.83
CA ASP A 138 7.52 23.65 5.30
C ASP A 138 6.64 23.18 4.14
N ASP A 139 6.64 23.89 3.02
CA ASP A 139 5.87 23.52 1.84
C ASP A 139 6.37 22.17 1.26
N ALA A 140 7.69 21.96 1.18
CA ALA A 140 8.27 20.70 0.72
C ALA A 140 7.91 19.52 1.65
N VAL A 141 8.00 19.70 2.95
CA VAL A 141 7.60 18.70 3.96
C VAL A 141 6.12 18.36 3.84
N GLN A 142 5.24 19.36 3.70
CA GLN A 142 3.81 19.12 3.56
C GLN A 142 3.46 18.37 2.28
N ALA A 143 4.11 18.69 1.15
CA ALA A 143 3.93 17.98 -0.10
C ALA A 143 4.36 16.50 0.02
N ALA A 144 5.51 16.23 0.64
CA ALA A 144 6.00 14.88 0.87
C ALA A 144 5.07 14.08 1.82
N ILE A 145 4.62 14.68 2.93
CA ILE A 145 3.68 14.06 3.86
C ILE A 145 2.39 13.67 3.14
N LYS A 146 1.85 14.53 2.29
CA LYS A 146 0.64 14.24 1.54
C LYS A 146 0.77 12.96 0.73
N ASN A 147 1.86 12.78 0.00
CA ASN A 147 2.12 11.58 -0.79
C ASN A 147 2.32 10.35 0.11
N LEU A 148 3.21 10.46 1.10
CA LEU A 148 3.53 9.38 2.03
C LEU A 148 2.35 8.98 2.91
N SER A 149 1.38 9.85 3.18
CA SER A 149 0.20 9.53 3.99
C SER A 149 -0.93 8.87 3.20
N THR A 150 -0.88 8.88 1.87
CA THR A 150 -1.96 8.34 1.04
C THR A 150 -1.60 7.04 0.34
N ARG A 151 -0.30 6.73 0.21
CA ARG A 151 0.15 5.52 -0.49
C ARG A 151 1.34 4.85 0.19
N ARG A 152 1.49 3.54 -0.04
CA ARG A 152 2.68 2.72 0.27
C ARG A 152 2.95 1.79 -0.90
N CYS A 153 4.21 1.76 -1.35
CA CYS A 153 4.62 0.91 -2.45
C CYS A 153 5.62 -0.14 -1.94
N TYR A 154 5.33 -1.40 -2.22
CA TYR A 154 6.12 -2.55 -1.76
C TYR A 154 6.65 -3.34 -2.95
N ALA A 155 7.90 -3.78 -2.84
CA ALA A 155 8.51 -4.70 -3.77
C ALA A 155 8.32 -6.14 -3.27
N VAL A 156 7.61 -6.95 -4.06
CA VAL A 156 7.45 -8.39 -3.82
C VAL A 156 8.32 -9.12 -4.83
N SER A 157 9.46 -9.65 -4.39
CA SER A 157 10.43 -10.32 -5.27
C SER A 157 9.81 -11.51 -5.98
N VAL A 158 9.12 -12.37 -5.22
CA VAL A 158 8.38 -13.53 -5.74
C VAL A 158 7.12 -13.73 -4.92
N LEU A 159 6.00 -13.92 -5.60
CA LEU A 159 4.75 -14.37 -5.00
C LEU A 159 4.37 -15.72 -5.61
N ASN A 160 4.68 -16.79 -4.89
CA ASN A 160 4.45 -18.15 -5.36
C ASN A 160 2.96 -18.45 -5.52
N ARG A 161 2.64 -19.44 -6.33
CA ARG A 161 1.28 -19.92 -6.50
C ARG A 161 0.67 -20.35 -5.15
N GLY A 162 -0.50 -19.82 -4.83
CA GLY A 162 -1.21 -20.08 -3.58
C GLY A 162 -0.70 -19.28 -2.38
N GLN A 163 0.43 -18.58 -2.51
CA GLN A 163 1.01 -17.78 -1.45
C GLN A 163 0.22 -16.48 -1.23
N THR A 164 0.25 -16.00 -0.01
CA THR A 164 -0.45 -14.78 0.43
C THR A 164 0.57 -13.76 0.93
N THR A 165 0.42 -12.53 0.50
CA THR A 165 1.10 -11.38 1.09
C THR A 165 0.08 -10.61 1.95
N ARG A 166 0.48 -10.26 3.16
CA ARG A 166 -0.32 -9.43 4.07
C ARG A 166 0.32 -8.05 4.23
N PHE A 167 -0.50 -7.03 4.01
CA PHE A 167 -0.17 -5.62 4.26
C PHE A 167 -1.02 -5.15 5.44
N THR A 168 -0.38 -4.69 6.50
CA THR A 168 -1.05 -4.18 7.71
C THR A 168 -0.79 -2.69 7.82
N HIS A 169 -1.84 -1.89 7.89
CA HIS A 169 -1.77 -0.44 7.94
C HIS A 169 -2.58 0.09 9.13
N MET A 170 -1.97 0.97 9.87
CA MET A 170 -2.71 1.81 10.81
C MET A 170 -3.19 3.04 10.05
N MET A 171 -4.48 3.30 10.07
CA MET A 171 -5.13 4.32 9.26
C MET A 171 -5.99 5.23 10.12
N GLU A 172 -5.89 6.53 9.86
CA GLU A 172 -6.74 7.56 10.44
C GLU A 172 -7.81 7.96 9.44
N PHE A 173 -9.06 8.08 9.89
CA PHE A 173 -10.17 8.59 9.12
C PHE A 173 -10.92 9.69 9.86
N ALA A 174 -11.60 10.55 9.11
CA ALA A 174 -12.57 11.48 9.66
C ALA A 174 -13.73 10.71 10.32
N HIS A 175 -14.33 11.31 11.34
CA HIS A 175 -15.44 10.69 12.04
C HIS A 175 -16.60 10.35 11.10
N GLY A 176 -17.11 9.11 11.19
CA GLY A 176 -18.22 8.64 10.34
C GLY A 176 -17.85 8.30 8.90
N ALA A 177 -16.57 8.41 8.51
CA ALA A 177 -16.13 7.97 7.19
C ALA A 177 -15.86 6.46 7.19
N ASP A 178 -16.32 5.77 6.15
CA ASP A 178 -15.97 4.37 5.92
C ASP A 178 -14.49 4.27 5.55
N PRO A 179 -13.73 3.36 6.19
CA PRO A 179 -12.36 3.15 5.83
C PRO A 179 -12.26 2.57 4.41
N GLY A 180 -11.52 3.24 3.54
CA GLY A 180 -11.26 2.80 2.18
C GLY A 180 -9.78 2.55 1.94
N ILE A 181 -9.45 1.35 1.50
CA ILE A 181 -8.12 0.97 1.08
C ILE A 181 -8.20 0.19 -0.23
N PHE A 182 -7.31 0.52 -1.16
CA PHE A 182 -7.28 -0.08 -2.48
C PHE A 182 -5.89 -0.64 -2.75
N LEU A 183 -5.83 -1.70 -3.54
CA LEU A 183 -4.59 -2.30 -3.95
C LEU A 183 -4.46 -2.22 -5.47
N SER A 184 -3.31 -1.75 -5.92
CA SER A 184 -2.93 -1.69 -7.33
C SER A 184 -1.60 -2.40 -7.54
N CYS A 185 -1.48 -3.10 -8.65
CA CYS A 185 -0.24 -3.72 -9.09
C CYS A 185 -0.02 -3.40 -10.57
N GLN A 186 1.13 -2.82 -10.89
CA GLN A 186 1.50 -2.49 -12.26
C GLN A 186 2.47 -3.52 -12.80
N LYS A 187 1.97 -4.66 -13.25
CA LYS A 187 2.78 -5.68 -13.89
C LYS A 187 2.09 -6.26 -15.12
N ALA A 188 2.82 -6.32 -16.24
CA ALA A 188 2.35 -6.96 -17.45
C ALA A 188 2.01 -8.45 -17.18
N GLY A 189 0.87 -8.91 -17.68
CA GLY A 189 0.45 -10.29 -17.52
C GLY A 189 -0.15 -10.64 -16.14
N VAL A 190 -0.38 -9.66 -15.29
CA VAL A 190 -1.09 -9.81 -14.00
C VAL A 190 -2.44 -9.10 -14.06
N ARG A 191 -3.43 -9.64 -13.39
CA ARG A 191 -4.75 -9.03 -13.18
C ARG A 191 -5.09 -9.09 -11.70
N VAL A 192 -5.27 -7.94 -11.07
CA VAL A 192 -5.68 -7.83 -9.67
C VAL A 192 -7.18 -7.62 -9.59
N GLN A 193 -7.85 -8.31 -8.67
CA GLN A 193 -9.27 -8.21 -8.44
C GLN A 193 -9.56 -8.18 -6.94
N TYR A 194 -10.39 -7.25 -6.52
CA TYR A 194 -11.00 -7.30 -5.20
C TYR A 194 -11.96 -8.50 -5.13
N LYS A 195 -11.93 -9.19 -4.00
CA LYS A 195 -12.86 -10.27 -3.71
C LYS A 195 -13.34 -10.08 -2.27
N ASP A 196 -14.64 -9.98 -2.10
CA ASP A 196 -15.23 -9.97 -0.77
C ASP A 196 -14.83 -11.25 -0.01
N PRO A 197 -14.40 -11.14 1.24
CA PRO A 197 -14.04 -12.29 2.06
C PRO A 197 -15.22 -13.19 2.43
N TYR A 198 -16.48 -12.73 2.23
CA TYR A 198 -17.72 -13.45 2.61
C TYR A 198 -18.54 -13.94 1.43
#